data_8da85ce6da13701e7c70620b84adfa59
#
_entry.id   8da85ce6da13701e7c70620b84adfa59
#
_cell.length_a   1.000
_cell.length_b   1.000
_cell.length_c   1.000
_cell.angle_alpha   90.00
_cell.angle_beta   90.00
_cell.angle_gamma   90.00
#
_symmetry.space_group_name_H-M   'P 1'
#
loop_
_entity.id
_entity.type
_entity.pdbx_description
1 polymer ?
#
loop_
_entity_poly.entity_id
_entity_poly.type
_entity_poly.pdbx_seq_one_letter_code
_entity_poly.pdbx_strand_id
1 'polypeptide(L)'
;MQGRKTLHQKMLYNVSLTDLVSEDNFYRKLDKTLDFNFLYKRTAQYYGSEGQESIDPVVFFKIILIGYLNNINSDRKLIEYCFNCLDIRLFIRYDIDENLPWHSTISRTRQLYGEEVFLELFKEILSLCVEKQMVRGKRQAVDSAFVKANASMDSLIEKEVLADADFYAEELNENSEFKVSSTREKLVNQHHNWKEEAYKGMPKGGSKEANIDTNGNLIRPKYLSNHTHFSPTDPDAKISVKPGKPRLLNYFGQIAVDDAHHVITGACADFADQRDSQCLEKIVLLSQNNLAENDIKLQEITADAGYSSGQALAFLETTEIDAWIPNFGQYVPEREGFIFNKDKNQYECQKEGGNGAILVYKGIKTDSKNYQKNQYRSSEKDCKDCPLRAVCCGKVTKYKKLDDSIHKPLYDKMHQKLQTHKKYAKRMSKIRSKTVEPVLGTLINFLNMKKINSRGIKQANKHILMAALTYNLKKYMKFCTKKPKIAVQIIENPKQVLAFFETLFYGLKYCFLSPRNFQFLPVQS
;
A
#
# COMPACT_ATOMS: atom_id res chain seq x y z
N MET A 1 15.81 -55.20 -7.33
CA MET A 1 17.16 -54.85 -7.85
C MET A 1 17.32 -53.34 -7.81
N GLN A 2 18.42 -52.84 -7.26
CA GLN A 2 18.74 -51.43 -7.26
C GLN A 2 19.29 -51.03 -8.64
N GLY A 3 18.55 -50.16 -9.37
CA GLY A 3 19.00 -49.64 -10.66
C GLY A 3 20.09 -48.57 -10.50
N ARG A 4 21.10 -48.60 -11.38
CA ARG A 4 22.12 -47.52 -11.50
C ARG A 4 21.88 -46.81 -12.83
N LYS A 5 21.75 -45.48 -12.80
CA LYS A 5 21.60 -44.63 -13.98
C LYS A 5 22.98 -44.16 -14.46
N THR A 6 23.32 -44.45 -15.71
CA THR A 6 24.50 -43.88 -16.38
C THR A 6 24.04 -42.88 -17.44
N LEU A 7 24.75 -41.77 -17.57
CA LEU A 7 24.52 -40.77 -18.60
C LEU A 7 25.24 -41.13 -19.88
N HIS A 8 24.50 -41.41 -20.95
CA HIS A 8 25.02 -41.57 -22.30
C HIS A 8 24.65 -40.32 -23.10
N GLN A 9 25.62 -39.43 -23.33
CA GLN A 9 25.42 -38.25 -24.14
C GLN A 9 25.28 -38.62 -25.62
N LYS A 10 24.25 -38.05 -26.28
CA LYS A 10 24.11 -38.11 -27.71
C LYS A 10 24.65 -36.83 -28.34
N MET A 11 25.35 -36.93 -29.44
CA MET A 11 25.94 -35.78 -30.14
C MET A 11 24.95 -35.01 -31.00
N LEU A 12 23.87 -35.65 -31.43
CA LEU A 12 22.82 -35.07 -32.27
C LEU A 12 21.43 -35.35 -31.67
N TYR A 13 20.61 -34.29 -31.55
CA TYR A 13 19.24 -34.38 -31.15
C TYR A 13 18.37 -33.64 -32.18
N ASN A 14 17.33 -34.28 -32.69
CA ASN A 14 16.30 -33.64 -33.50
C ASN A 14 15.05 -33.48 -32.63
N VAL A 15 15.10 -32.51 -31.71
CA VAL A 15 14.04 -32.26 -30.72
C VAL A 15 13.84 -30.77 -30.56
N SER A 16 12.62 -30.30 -30.65
CA SER A 16 12.29 -28.89 -30.39
C SER A 16 11.90 -28.65 -28.94
N LEU A 17 12.01 -27.42 -28.45
CA LEU A 17 11.51 -27.02 -27.12
C LEU A 17 10.00 -27.32 -26.94
N THR A 18 9.25 -27.23 -28.03
CA THR A 18 7.81 -27.53 -28.03
C THR A 18 7.54 -29.01 -27.74
N ASP A 19 8.43 -29.91 -28.13
CA ASP A 19 8.29 -31.33 -27.85
C ASP A 19 8.70 -31.69 -26.42
N LEU A 20 9.66 -30.93 -25.85
CA LEU A 20 10.20 -31.18 -24.51
C LEU A 20 9.32 -30.63 -23.38
N VAL A 21 8.54 -29.59 -23.65
CA VAL A 21 7.70 -28.93 -22.65
C VAL A 21 6.25 -29.41 -22.80
N SER A 22 5.68 -29.95 -21.72
CA SER A 22 4.29 -30.43 -21.72
C SER A 22 3.30 -29.34 -22.09
N GLU A 23 2.22 -29.68 -22.82
CA GLU A 23 1.10 -28.78 -23.13
C GLU A 23 0.42 -28.22 -21.87
N ASP A 24 0.43 -28.98 -20.78
CA ASP A 24 -0.14 -28.56 -19.49
C ASP A 24 0.77 -27.63 -18.67
N ASN A 25 1.97 -27.33 -19.18
CA ASN A 25 2.91 -26.45 -18.49
C ASN A 25 2.30 -25.06 -18.21
N PHE A 26 2.63 -24.52 -17.04
CA PHE A 26 2.12 -23.22 -16.59
C PHE A 26 2.48 -22.08 -17.55
N TYR A 27 3.73 -22.02 -18.02
CA TYR A 27 4.18 -20.94 -18.91
C TYR A 27 3.59 -21.02 -20.32
N ARG A 28 3.30 -22.24 -20.83
CA ARG A 28 2.53 -22.41 -22.07
C ARG A 28 1.10 -21.90 -21.94
N LYS A 29 0.44 -22.21 -20.83
CA LYS A 29 -0.90 -21.67 -20.54
C LYS A 29 -0.88 -20.16 -20.39
N LEU A 30 0.16 -19.63 -19.74
CA LEU A 30 0.35 -18.19 -19.55
C LEU A 30 0.56 -17.47 -20.88
N ASP A 31 1.40 -17.99 -21.78
CA ASP A 31 1.66 -17.42 -23.11
C ASP A 31 0.40 -17.39 -24.00
N LYS A 32 -0.47 -18.40 -23.87
CA LYS A 32 -1.77 -18.44 -24.54
C LYS A 32 -2.80 -17.45 -23.96
N THR A 33 -2.60 -17.00 -22.72
CA THR A 33 -3.56 -16.18 -21.97
C THR A 33 -3.27 -14.68 -22.11
N LEU A 34 -2.00 -14.29 -22.17
CA LEU A 34 -1.57 -12.91 -22.19
C LEU A 34 -1.07 -12.51 -23.58
N ASP A 35 -1.69 -11.51 -24.16
CA ASP A 35 -1.15 -10.83 -25.33
C ASP A 35 -0.26 -9.65 -24.88
N PHE A 36 1.03 -9.77 -25.12
CA PHE A 36 2.01 -8.73 -24.81
C PHE A 36 2.28 -7.78 -25.98
N ASN A 37 1.60 -7.92 -27.13
CA ASN A 37 1.92 -7.14 -28.36
C ASN A 37 1.72 -5.63 -28.18
N PHE A 38 0.81 -5.21 -27.29
CA PHE A 38 0.61 -3.80 -26.99
C PHE A 38 1.90 -3.12 -26.47
N LEU A 39 2.81 -3.89 -25.84
CA LEU A 39 4.08 -3.37 -25.33
C LEU A 39 4.96 -2.77 -26.43
N TYR A 40 4.95 -3.32 -27.64
CA TYR A 40 5.72 -2.75 -28.77
C TYR A 40 5.32 -1.30 -29.03
N LYS A 41 4.01 -1.02 -29.07
CA LYS A 41 3.49 0.33 -29.27
C LYS A 41 3.85 1.26 -28.08
N ARG A 42 3.73 0.75 -26.86
CA ARG A 42 3.95 1.55 -25.63
C ARG A 42 5.43 1.84 -25.36
N THR A 43 6.31 1.00 -25.83
CA THR A 43 7.76 1.17 -25.64
C THR A 43 8.47 1.79 -26.83
N ALA A 44 7.81 1.96 -27.98
CA ALA A 44 8.40 2.49 -29.21
C ALA A 44 9.19 3.78 -28.99
N GLN A 45 8.69 4.68 -28.15
CA GLN A 45 9.34 5.97 -27.85
C GLN A 45 10.71 5.85 -27.18
N TYR A 46 11.06 4.70 -26.61
CA TYR A 46 12.34 4.46 -25.93
C TYR A 46 13.42 3.89 -26.86
N TYR A 47 13.09 3.62 -28.12
CA TYR A 47 13.98 3.05 -29.11
C TYR A 47 14.30 4.06 -30.22
N GLY A 48 15.59 4.13 -30.57
CA GLY A 48 16.03 4.92 -31.71
C GLY A 48 15.88 4.15 -33.04
N SER A 49 16.08 4.86 -34.15
CA SER A 49 16.10 4.26 -35.49
C SER A 49 17.45 3.67 -35.90
N GLU A 50 18.50 3.95 -35.12
CA GLU A 50 19.89 3.54 -35.41
C GLU A 50 20.55 2.93 -34.18
N GLY A 51 21.61 2.11 -34.40
CA GLY A 51 22.41 1.51 -33.34
C GLY A 51 22.18 0.01 -33.17
N GLN A 52 22.75 -0.56 -32.11
CA GLN A 52 22.64 -1.99 -31.79
C GLN A 52 21.20 -2.30 -31.36
N GLU A 53 20.67 -3.42 -31.81
CA GLU A 53 19.36 -3.91 -31.37
C GLU A 53 19.31 -4.07 -29.84
N SER A 54 18.30 -3.48 -29.26
CA SER A 54 18.02 -3.59 -27.83
C SER A 54 17.18 -4.85 -27.55
N ILE A 55 17.10 -5.25 -26.27
CA ILE A 55 16.25 -6.36 -25.89
C ILE A 55 14.79 -6.10 -26.30
N ASP A 56 14.14 -7.13 -26.84
CA ASP A 56 12.70 -7.11 -27.13
C ASP A 56 11.89 -6.78 -25.88
N PRO A 57 10.97 -5.80 -25.91
CA PRO A 57 10.18 -5.41 -24.75
C PRO A 57 9.32 -6.55 -24.19
N VAL A 58 8.78 -7.41 -25.04
CA VAL A 58 7.99 -8.57 -24.61
C VAL A 58 8.88 -9.57 -23.85
N VAL A 59 10.07 -9.85 -24.36
CA VAL A 59 11.07 -10.70 -23.70
C VAL A 59 11.46 -10.10 -22.35
N PHE A 60 11.72 -8.80 -22.29
CA PHE A 60 12.06 -8.11 -21.05
C PHE A 60 10.97 -8.28 -20.00
N PHE A 61 9.71 -8.00 -20.33
CA PHE A 61 8.60 -8.13 -19.37
C PHE A 61 8.33 -9.58 -18.97
N LYS A 62 8.47 -10.53 -19.90
CA LYS A 62 8.39 -11.96 -19.58
C LYS A 62 9.48 -12.39 -18.58
N ILE A 63 10.73 -11.97 -18.78
CA ILE A 63 11.85 -12.27 -17.86
C ILE A 63 11.58 -11.67 -16.47
N ILE A 64 11.16 -10.40 -16.39
CA ILE A 64 10.83 -9.80 -15.10
C ILE A 64 9.67 -10.53 -14.42
N LEU A 65 8.62 -10.86 -15.16
CA LEU A 65 7.46 -11.59 -14.64
C LEU A 65 7.86 -12.94 -14.03
N ILE A 66 8.78 -13.67 -14.69
CA ILE A 66 9.37 -14.91 -14.16
C ILE A 66 10.03 -14.67 -12.80
N GLY A 67 10.76 -13.56 -12.66
CA GLY A 67 11.38 -13.19 -11.39
C GLY A 67 10.38 -13.04 -10.24
N TYR A 68 9.24 -12.37 -10.49
CA TYR A 68 8.19 -12.23 -9.49
C TYR A 68 7.43 -13.53 -9.24
N LEU A 69 7.13 -14.31 -10.27
CA LEU A 69 6.46 -15.60 -10.15
C LEU A 69 7.24 -16.60 -9.29
N ASN A 70 8.58 -16.56 -9.37
CA ASN A 70 9.49 -17.49 -8.68
C ASN A 70 10.20 -16.86 -7.47
N ASN A 71 9.81 -15.65 -7.06
CA ASN A 71 10.39 -14.94 -5.92
C ASN A 71 11.91 -14.71 -6.03
N ILE A 72 12.41 -14.44 -7.24
CA ILE A 72 13.83 -14.22 -7.54
C ILE A 72 14.08 -12.70 -7.65
N ASN A 73 14.80 -12.14 -6.69
CA ASN A 73 15.07 -10.69 -6.62
C ASN A 73 16.37 -10.27 -7.34
N SER A 74 17.29 -11.17 -7.57
CA SER A 74 18.58 -10.88 -8.21
C SER A 74 18.49 -11.08 -9.72
N ASP A 75 18.75 -10.03 -10.51
CA ASP A 75 18.75 -10.12 -11.97
C ASP A 75 19.76 -11.16 -12.49
N ARG A 76 20.91 -11.32 -11.82
CA ARG A 76 21.91 -12.36 -12.17
C ARG A 76 21.33 -13.76 -11.98
N LYS A 77 20.75 -14.03 -10.81
CA LYS A 77 20.10 -15.32 -10.53
C LYS A 77 18.88 -15.57 -11.43
N LEU A 78 18.18 -14.50 -11.81
CA LEU A 78 17.03 -14.59 -12.70
C LEU A 78 17.45 -15.06 -14.09
N ILE A 79 18.49 -14.48 -14.68
CA ILE A 79 19.01 -14.90 -15.99
C ILE A 79 19.55 -16.34 -15.92
N GLU A 80 20.29 -16.69 -14.88
CA GLU A 80 20.77 -18.06 -14.64
C GLU A 80 19.59 -19.05 -14.55
N TYR A 81 18.53 -18.69 -13.83
CA TYR A 81 17.32 -19.51 -13.73
C TYR A 81 16.62 -19.66 -15.09
N CYS A 82 16.46 -18.57 -15.85
CA CYS A 82 15.88 -18.62 -17.19
C CYS A 82 16.73 -19.47 -18.15
N PHE A 83 18.05 -19.45 -18.00
CA PHE A 83 18.96 -20.25 -18.83
C PHE A 83 18.78 -21.74 -18.61
N ASN A 84 18.54 -22.17 -17.38
CA ASN A 84 18.51 -23.59 -16.99
C ASN A 84 17.13 -24.25 -17.13
N CYS A 85 16.06 -23.50 -17.41
CA CYS A 85 14.68 -24.02 -17.48
C CYS A 85 14.14 -24.01 -18.91
N LEU A 86 13.88 -25.19 -19.48
CA LEU A 86 13.38 -25.34 -20.86
C LEU A 86 12.01 -24.71 -21.10
N ASP A 87 11.11 -24.82 -20.15
CA ASP A 87 9.78 -24.25 -20.22
C ASP A 87 9.81 -22.70 -20.19
N ILE A 88 10.77 -22.14 -19.47
CA ILE A 88 11.01 -20.70 -19.43
C ILE A 88 11.61 -20.22 -20.75
N ARG A 89 12.60 -20.95 -21.29
CA ARG A 89 13.18 -20.64 -22.62
C ARG A 89 12.08 -20.62 -23.69
N LEU A 90 11.21 -21.62 -23.72
CA LEU A 90 10.07 -21.63 -24.63
C LEU A 90 9.17 -20.40 -24.44
N PHE A 91 8.89 -20.01 -23.20
CA PHE A 91 8.05 -18.86 -22.87
C PHE A 91 8.65 -17.52 -23.33
N ILE A 92 9.97 -17.34 -23.16
CA ILE A 92 10.69 -16.12 -23.58
C ILE A 92 11.14 -16.21 -25.06
N ARG A 93 10.87 -17.32 -25.75
CA ARG A 93 11.20 -17.55 -27.17
C ARG A 93 12.69 -17.54 -27.47
N TYR A 94 13.50 -18.17 -26.60
CA TYR A 94 14.92 -18.43 -26.81
C TYR A 94 15.15 -19.94 -26.94
N ASP A 95 15.85 -20.35 -28.01
CA ASP A 95 16.17 -21.75 -28.21
C ASP A 95 17.29 -22.24 -27.27
N ILE A 96 17.56 -23.54 -27.27
CA ILE A 96 18.49 -24.19 -26.33
C ILE A 96 19.93 -23.65 -26.49
N ASP A 97 20.34 -23.36 -27.72
CA ASP A 97 21.68 -22.87 -28.08
C ASP A 97 21.80 -21.35 -28.06
N GLU A 98 20.70 -20.60 -27.90
CA GLU A 98 20.73 -19.15 -27.86
C GLU A 98 21.20 -18.60 -26.50
N ASN A 99 22.00 -17.54 -26.56
CA ASN A 99 22.43 -16.81 -25.38
C ASN A 99 21.37 -15.84 -24.87
N LEU A 100 21.05 -15.90 -23.59
CA LEU A 100 20.15 -14.96 -22.96
C LEU A 100 20.80 -13.57 -22.78
N PRO A 101 20.00 -12.49 -22.67
CA PRO A 101 20.52 -11.16 -22.41
C PRO A 101 21.24 -11.10 -21.06
N TRP A 102 22.27 -10.26 -20.96
CA TRP A 102 22.99 -10.05 -19.72
C TRP A 102 22.09 -9.43 -18.63
N HIS A 103 22.35 -9.80 -17.38
CA HIS A 103 21.62 -9.24 -16.23
C HIS A 103 21.68 -7.71 -16.16
N SER A 104 22.79 -7.09 -16.63
CA SER A 104 22.93 -5.63 -16.70
C SER A 104 22.00 -5.00 -17.75
N THR A 105 21.67 -5.72 -18.83
CA THR A 105 20.69 -5.29 -19.84
C THR A 105 19.31 -5.20 -19.20
N ILE A 106 18.90 -6.22 -18.40
CA ILE A 106 17.63 -6.21 -17.67
C ILE A 106 17.55 -5.01 -16.72
N SER A 107 18.63 -4.76 -15.97
CA SER A 107 18.68 -3.63 -15.04
C SER A 107 18.58 -2.28 -15.74
N ARG A 108 19.29 -2.10 -16.86
CA ARG A 108 19.24 -0.86 -17.68
C ARG A 108 17.87 -0.64 -18.32
N THR A 109 17.30 -1.67 -18.92
CA THR A 109 15.97 -1.59 -19.54
C THR A 109 14.88 -1.28 -18.51
N ARG A 110 14.98 -1.85 -17.28
CA ARG A 110 14.07 -1.50 -16.17
C ARG A 110 14.13 -0.01 -15.82
N GLN A 111 15.31 0.61 -15.89
CA GLN A 111 15.47 2.04 -15.65
C GLN A 111 14.96 2.89 -16.83
N LEU A 112 15.15 2.42 -18.05
CA LEU A 112 14.77 3.10 -19.29
C LEU A 112 13.24 3.31 -19.38
N TYR A 113 12.45 2.26 -19.23
CA TYR A 113 11.00 2.37 -19.36
C TYR A 113 10.40 3.17 -18.21
N GLY A 114 9.44 4.07 -18.51
CA GLY A 114 8.70 4.84 -17.52
C GLY A 114 7.77 3.99 -16.66
N GLU A 115 7.21 4.57 -15.63
CA GLU A 115 6.24 3.90 -14.72
C GLU A 115 4.94 3.58 -15.43
N GLU A 116 4.56 4.39 -16.40
CA GLU A 116 3.34 4.27 -17.20
C GLU A 116 3.25 2.92 -17.93
N VAL A 117 4.36 2.39 -18.43
CA VAL A 117 4.38 1.08 -19.12
C VAL A 117 4.04 -0.05 -18.14
N PHE A 118 4.53 0.03 -16.91
CA PHE A 118 4.24 -0.94 -15.86
C PHE A 118 2.80 -0.82 -15.36
N LEU A 119 2.28 0.40 -15.28
CA LEU A 119 0.89 0.65 -14.90
C LEU A 119 -0.08 0.10 -15.96
N GLU A 120 0.22 0.27 -17.24
CA GLU A 120 -0.61 -0.27 -18.30
C GLU A 120 -0.62 -1.79 -18.32
N LEU A 121 0.53 -2.44 -18.12
CA LEU A 121 0.57 -3.89 -17.96
C LEU A 121 -0.26 -4.36 -16.74
N PHE A 122 -0.25 -3.59 -15.65
CA PHE A 122 -1.11 -3.87 -14.51
C PHE A 122 -2.60 -3.76 -14.89
N LYS A 123 -2.98 -2.70 -15.63
CA LYS A 123 -4.36 -2.47 -16.07
C LYS A 123 -4.87 -3.55 -17.00
N GLU A 124 -4.05 -4.01 -17.95
CA GLU A 124 -4.39 -5.13 -18.85
C GLU A 124 -4.75 -6.40 -18.06
N ILE A 125 -3.93 -6.75 -17.06
CA ILE A 125 -4.21 -7.92 -16.23
C ILE A 125 -5.43 -7.70 -15.34
N LEU A 126 -5.66 -6.48 -14.87
CA LEU A 126 -6.86 -6.14 -14.12
C LEU A 126 -8.11 -6.28 -14.99
N SER A 127 -8.08 -5.81 -16.24
CA SER A 127 -9.19 -5.93 -17.19
C SER A 127 -9.54 -7.41 -17.46
N LEU A 128 -8.56 -8.29 -17.61
CA LEU A 128 -8.79 -9.74 -17.71
C LEU A 128 -9.52 -10.30 -16.46
N CYS A 129 -9.15 -9.81 -15.27
CA CYS A 129 -9.85 -10.20 -14.04
C CYS A 129 -11.30 -9.69 -14.00
N VAL A 130 -11.54 -8.47 -14.49
CA VAL A 130 -12.89 -7.88 -14.60
C VAL A 130 -13.76 -8.65 -15.60
N GLU A 131 -13.26 -8.93 -16.78
CA GLU A 131 -13.96 -9.74 -17.81
C GLU A 131 -14.40 -11.11 -17.29
N LYS A 132 -13.61 -11.72 -16.41
CA LYS A 132 -13.96 -12.98 -15.71
C LYS A 132 -14.83 -12.76 -14.48
N GLN A 133 -15.35 -11.56 -14.25
CA GLN A 133 -16.22 -11.23 -13.10
C GLN A 133 -15.56 -11.52 -11.74
N MET A 134 -14.23 -11.41 -11.66
CA MET A 134 -13.50 -11.58 -10.41
C MET A 134 -13.52 -10.31 -9.55
N VAL A 135 -13.85 -9.16 -10.13
CA VAL A 135 -13.92 -7.87 -9.47
C VAL A 135 -15.36 -7.38 -9.44
N ARG A 136 -15.87 -7.06 -8.26
CA ARG A 136 -17.20 -6.45 -8.11
C ARG A 136 -17.13 -4.93 -8.04
N GLY A 137 -16.00 -4.39 -7.60
CA GLY A 137 -15.78 -2.96 -7.44
C GLY A 137 -16.56 -2.30 -6.31
N LYS A 138 -17.56 -2.96 -5.75
CA LYS A 138 -18.41 -2.38 -4.72
C LYS A 138 -17.60 -1.94 -3.50
N ARG A 139 -16.68 -2.79 -3.05
CA ARG A 139 -15.94 -2.59 -1.80
C ARG A 139 -14.46 -2.86 -1.98
N GLN A 140 -13.65 -1.88 -1.56
CA GLN A 140 -12.20 -2.00 -1.55
C GLN A 140 -11.67 -1.99 -0.11
N ALA A 141 -10.74 -2.90 0.17
CA ALA A 141 -9.94 -2.89 1.38
C ALA A 141 -8.57 -2.25 1.06
N VAL A 142 -8.17 -1.25 1.83
CA VAL A 142 -6.89 -0.54 1.66
C VAL A 142 -5.98 -0.89 2.83
N ASP A 143 -4.72 -1.16 2.53
CA ASP A 143 -3.67 -1.37 3.53
C ASP A 143 -2.28 -1.16 2.90
N SER A 144 -1.25 -1.18 3.75
CA SER A 144 0.11 -0.85 3.37
C SER A 144 1.14 -1.76 4.02
N ALA A 145 2.32 -1.81 3.42
CA ALA A 145 3.47 -2.49 3.99
C ALA A 145 4.77 -1.76 3.68
N PHE A 146 5.72 -1.80 4.62
CA PHE A 146 7.07 -1.36 4.33
C PHE A 146 7.80 -2.37 3.44
N VAL A 147 8.44 -1.84 2.40
CA VAL A 147 9.26 -2.59 1.44
C VAL A 147 10.69 -2.12 1.58
N LYS A 148 11.62 -3.05 1.88
CA LYS A 148 13.03 -2.70 2.14
C LYS A 148 13.68 -2.10 0.89
N ALA A 149 14.29 -0.92 1.06
CA ALA A 149 15.06 -0.27 0.01
C ALA A 149 16.39 -1.00 -0.26
N ASN A 150 17.00 -0.70 -1.41
CA ASN A 150 18.32 -1.24 -1.77
C ASN A 150 19.44 -0.34 -1.23
N ALA A 151 19.35 -0.02 0.05
CA ALA A 151 20.33 0.77 0.78
C ALA A 151 20.48 0.23 2.21
N SER A 152 21.64 0.50 2.83
CA SER A 152 21.94 0.15 4.22
C SER A 152 21.82 1.35 5.14
N MET A 153 21.38 1.13 6.37
CA MET A 153 21.42 2.15 7.42
C MET A 153 22.86 2.61 7.73
N ASP A 154 23.84 1.77 7.46
CA ASP A 154 25.26 2.09 7.71
C ASP A 154 25.83 3.07 6.68
N SER A 155 25.15 3.23 5.52
CA SER A 155 25.51 4.18 4.48
C SER A 155 24.87 5.56 4.66
N LEU A 156 24.17 5.80 5.76
CA LEU A 156 23.57 7.10 6.05
C LEU A 156 24.66 8.15 6.30
N ILE A 157 24.49 9.28 5.64
CA ILE A 157 25.30 10.48 5.90
C ILE A 157 24.41 11.60 6.43
N GLU A 158 24.99 12.50 7.20
CA GLU A 158 24.29 13.72 7.62
C GLU A 158 23.98 14.57 6.38
N LYS A 159 22.79 15.12 6.34
CA LYS A 159 22.51 16.23 5.43
C LYS A 159 23.40 17.37 5.89
N GLU A 160 24.19 17.92 4.99
CA GLU A 160 24.81 19.21 5.24
C GLU A 160 23.69 20.15 5.65
N VAL A 161 23.79 20.69 6.86
CA VAL A 161 22.79 21.60 7.35
C VAL A 161 22.93 22.82 6.44
N LEU A 162 21.87 23.13 5.68
CA LEU A 162 21.79 24.33 4.82
C LEU A 162 22.15 25.64 5.56
N ALA A 163 22.26 25.60 6.90
CA ALA A 163 22.82 26.61 7.73
C ALA A 163 24.23 27.06 7.28
N ASP A 164 25.08 26.17 6.80
CA ASP A 164 26.43 26.53 6.37
C ASP A 164 26.44 27.21 5.00
N ALA A 165 25.58 26.78 4.08
CA ALA A 165 25.45 27.43 2.76
C ALA A 165 24.78 28.81 2.86
N ASP A 166 23.79 28.95 3.73
CA ASP A 166 23.14 30.23 4.01
C ASP A 166 24.03 31.16 4.86
N PHE A 167 24.82 30.60 5.79
CA PHE A 167 25.81 31.36 6.56
C PHE A 167 26.95 31.87 5.66
N TYR A 168 27.39 31.04 4.70
CA TYR A 168 28.36 31.44 3.67
C TYR A 168 27.79 32.50 2.70
N ALA A 169 26.51 32.40 2.35
CA ALA A 169 25.82 33.42 1.57
C ALA A 169 25.59 34.72 2.34
N GLU A 170 25.40 34.65 3.66
CA GLU A 170 25.30 35.78 4.57
C GLU A 170 26.66 36.47 4.76
N GLU A 171 27.76 35.70 4.89
CA GLU A 171 29.14 36.22 4.95
C GLU A 171 29.56 36.89 3.62
N LEU A 172 29.08 36.42 2.50
CA LEU A 172 29.30 37.03 1.17
C LEU A 172 28.44 38.30 0.94
N ASN A 173 27.35 38.48 1.69
CA ASN A 173 26.46 39.65 1.61
C ASN A 173 26.54 40.50 2.88
N GLU A 174 27.71 41.01 3.21
CA GLU A 174 28.02 41.79 4.42
C GLU A 174 27.15 43.06 4.67
N ASN A 175 26.06 43.29 3.94
CA ASN A 175 25.24 44.50 4.04
C ASN A 175 23.75 44.26 4.35
N SER A 176 23.32 43.13 4.85
CA SER A 176 21.92 42.96 5.26
C SER A 176 21.78 42.47 6.70
N GLU A 177 21.08 43.27 7.51
CA GLU A 177 20.62 42.87 8.85
C GLU A 177 19.61 41.71 8.78
N PHE A 178 20.09 40.48 8.60
CA PHE A 178 19.25 39.30 8.62
C PHE A 178 19.14 38.74 10.04
N LYS A 179 17.97 38.86 10.66
CA LYS A 179 17.65 38.17 11.92
C LYS A 179 17.36 36.69 11.61
N VAL A 180 18.21 35.79 12.08
CA VAL A 180 17.98 34.33 12.05
C VAL A 180 16.64 34.03 12.72
N SER A 181 15.74 33.28 12.04
CA SER A 181 14.44 32.96 12.61
C SER A 181 14.62 32.07 13.86
N SER A 182 13.83 32.32 14.90
CA SER A 182 13.86 31.53 16.15
C SER A 182 13.63 30.01 15.94
N THR A 183 13.01 29.63 14.86
CA THR A 183 12.81 28.25 14.46
C THR A 183 14.10 27.63 13.94
N ARG A 184 14.90 28.38 13.20
CA ARG A 184 16.17 27.96 12.62
C ARG A 184 17.24 27.83 13.73
N GLU A 185 17.30 28.78 14.65
CA GLU A 185 18.17 28.73 15.83
C GLU A 185 17.87 27.48 16.70
N LYS A 186 16.59 27.15 16.88
CA LYS A 186 16.19 25.91 17.57
C LYS A 186 16.65 24.66 16.86
N LEU A 187 16.57 24.60 15.52
CA LEU A 187 17.01 23.45 14.72
C LEU A 187 18.53 23.27 14.77
N VAL A 188 19.29 24.38 14.69
CA VAL A 188 20.74 24.37 14.81
C VAL A 188 21.15 23.91 16.21
N ASN A 189 20.54 24.47 17.28
CA ASN A 189 20.81 24.06 18.65
C ASN A 189 20.41 22.60 18.93
N GLN A 190 19.30 22.12 18.37
CA GLN A 190 18.93 20.70 18.44
C GLN A 190 19.94 19.79 17.74
N HIS A 191 20.51 20.24 16.62
CA HIS A 191 21.54 19.51 15.90
C HIS A 191 22.87 19.49 16.67
N HIS A 192 23.29 20.61 17.24
CA HIS A 192 24.48 20.65 18.09
C HIS A 192 24.33 19.80 19.35
N ASN A 193 23.23 19.92 20.06
CA ASN A 193 22.94 19.08 21.22
C ASN A 193 22.91 17.60 20.88
N TRP A 194 22.37 17.26 19.71
CA TRP A 194 22.37 15.90 19.20
C TRP A 194 23.78 15.38 18.91
N LYS A 195 24.63 16.19 18.24
CA LYS A 195 26.05 15.84 18.03
C LYS A 195 26.75 15.59 19.36
N GLU A 196 26.59 16.47 20.30
CA GLU A 196 27.21 16.32 21.62
C GLU A 196 26.75 15.06 22.35
N GLU A 197 25.46 14.74 22.35
CA GLU A 197 24.95 13.54 22.99
C GLU A 197 25.36 12.26 22.25
N ALA A 198 25.40 12.27 20.93
CA ALA A 198 25.86 11.15 20.12
C ALA A 198 27.35 10.84 20.34
N TYR A 199 28.16 11.89 20.58
CA TYR A 199 29.60 11.74 20.83
C TYR A 199 29.96 11.51 22.32
N LYS A 200 29.11 11.85 23.26
CA LYS A 200 29.35 11.62 24.73
C LYS A 200 29.48 10.13 25.09
N GLY A 201 28.94 9.22 24.27
CA GLY A 201 29.04 7.78 24.44
C GLY A 201 30.14 7.08 23.61
N MET A 202 30.89 7.83 22.79
CA MET A 202 31.92 7.24 21.92
C MET A 202 33.30 7.28 22.60
N PRO A 203 34.09 6.18 22.56
CA PRO A 203 35.47 6.20 22.98
C PRO A 203 36.26 7.21 22.14
N LYS A 204 37.07 8.03 22.79
CA LYS A 204 37.97 8.96 22.11
C LYS A 204 38.99 8.19 21.29
N GLY A 205 38.77 8.05 19.98
CA GLY A 205 39.71 7.40 19.08
C GLY A 205 39.02 6.54 18.03
N GLY A 206 38.17 7.11 17.26
CA GLY A 206 37.46 6.73 16.07
C GLY A 206 37.81 5.45 15.27
N SER A 207 37.87 4.27 15.87
CA SER A 207 37.85 3.04 15.11
C SER A 207 36.41 2.57 14.87
N LYS A 208 36.15 1.97 13.72
CA LYS A 208 34.81 1.40 13.37
C LYS A 208 34.32 0.35 14.39
N GLU A 209 35.22 -0.19 15.18
CA GLU A 209 34.96 -1.20 16.24
C GLU A 209 34.36 -0.59 17.51
N ALA A 210 34.48 0.72 17.72
CA ALA A 210 33.99 1.42 18.91
C ALA A 210 32.47 1.68 18.93
N ASN A 211 31.75 1.30 17.90
CA ASN A 211 30.30 1.49 17.77
C ASN A 211 29.49 0.20 17.98
N ILE A 212 30.08 -0.79 18.64
CA ILE A 212 29.43 -2.06 18.94
C ILE A 212 29.13 -2.13 20.44
N ASP A 213 27.90 -2.48 20.83
CA ASP A 213 27.53 -2.71 22.22
C ASP A 213 28.12 -4.04 22.74
N THR A 214 28.02 -4.26 24.05
CA THR A 214 28.49 -5.50 24.72
C THR A 214 27.87 -6.79 24.16
N ASN A 215 26.80 -6.68 23.35
CA ASN A 215 26.10 -7.80 22.72
C ASN A 215 26.43 -7.94 21.23
N GLY A 216 27.39 -7.18 20.71
CA GLY A 216 27.79 -7.20 19.31
C GLY A 216 26.88 -6.40 18.36
N ASN A 217 25.94 -5.59 18.88
CA ASN A 217 25.08 -4.76 18.05
C ASN A 217 25.69 -3.39 17.83
N LEU A 218 25.59 -2.86 16.61
CA LEU A 218 25.99 -1.48 16.30
C LEU A 218 25.25 -0.47 17.17
N ILE A 219 25.97 0.29 17.99
CA ILE A 219 25.44 1.43 18.73
C ILE A 219 25.14 2.53 17.72
N ARG A 220 23.86 2.60 17.31
CA ARG A 220 23.41 3.64 16.38
C ARG A 220 22.98 4.87 17.19
N PRO A 221 23.35 6.08 16.74
CA PRO A 221 22.91 7.30 17.39
C PRO A 221 21.39 7.30 17.56
N LYS A 222 20.90 7.60 18.76
CA LYS A 222 19.48 7.63 19.13
C LYS A 222 18.64 8.58 18.26
N TYR A 223 19.29 9.44 17.50
CA TYR A 223 18.71 10.57 16.77
C TYR A 223 18.77 10.48 15.24
N LEU A 224 19.07 9.30 14.66
CA LEU A 224 18.97 9.11 13.22
C LEU A 224 17.52 9.37 12.76
N SER A 225 17.34 10.42 11.98
CA SER A 225 16.03 10.82 11.44
C SER A 225 16.12 11.24 9.98
N ASN A 226 15.00 11.22 9.27
CA ASN A 226 14.92 11.70 7.90
C ASN A 226 15.16 13.21 7.75
N HIS A 227 15.11 13.97 8.85
CA HIS A 227 15.45 15.39 8.85
C HIS A 227 16.96 15.61 8.84
N THR A 228 17.71 14.78 9.54
CA THR A 228 19.15 14.94 9.75
C THR A 228 20.01 14.06 8.85
N HIS A 229 19.48 12.95 8.33
CA HIS A 229 20.25 11.99 7.55
C HIS A 229 19.54 11.58 6.26
N PHE A 230 20.32 11.18 5.26
CA PHE A 230 19.84 10.55 4.04
C PHE A 230 20.83 9.47 3.57
N SER A 231 20.37 8.57 2.71
CA SER A 231 21.25 7.60 2.06
C SER A 231 21.73 8.13 0.72
N PRO A 232 23.04 8.33 0.50
CA PRO A 232 23.56 8.72 -0.82
C PRO A 232 23.37 7.60 -1.86
N THR A 233 23.25 6.36 -1.40
CA THR A 233 23.00 5.21 -2.28
C THR A 233 21.59 5.21 -2.85
N ASP A 234 20.60 5.60 -2.06
CA ASP A 234 19.20 5.72 -2.43
C ASP A 234 18.56 6.91 -1.69
N PRO A 235 18.66 8.13 -2.23
CA PRO A 235 18.20 9.36 -1.55
C PRO A 235 16.71 9.40 -1.30
N ASP A 236 15.92 8.66 -2.08
CA ASP A 236 14.47 8.58 -1.93
C ASP A 236 14.04 7.63 -0.81
N ALA A 237 14.90 6.66 -0.43
CA ALA A 237 14.62 5.76 0.67
C ALA A 237 14.57 6.51 2.00
N LYS A 238 13.54 6.25 2.82
CA LYS A 238 13.35 6.93 4.10
C LYS A 238 13.46 5.96 5.26
N ILE A 239 13.97 6.46 6.39
CA ILE A 239 13.99 5.71 7.65
C ILE A 239 12.55 5.56 8.11
N SER A 240 12.06 4.33 8.12
CA SER A 240 10.73 4.01 8.66
C SER A 240 10.81 3.74 10.15
N VAL A 241 9.83 4.25 10.89
CA VAL A 241 9.70 4.03 12.34
C VAL A 241 8.32 3.45 12.63
N LYS A 242 8.30 2.21 13.10
CA LYS A 242 7.06 1.58 13.59
C LYS A 242 7.35 0.98 14.98
N PRO A 243 6.48 1.22 16.00
CA PRO A 243 6.68 0.65 17.32
C PRO A 243 6.94 -0.86 17.26
N GLY A 244 7.94 -1.34 17.99
CA GLY A 244 8.31 -2.76 18.03
C GLY A 244 9.02 -3.31 16.78
N LYS A 245 9.35 -2.46 15.78
CA LYS A 245 10.12 -2.88 14.60
C LYS A 245 11.43 -2.11 14.49
N PRO A 246 12.51 -2.75 13.95
CA PRO A 246 13.77 -2.08 13.73
C PRO A 246 13.61 -0.93 12.73
N ARG A 247 14.40 0.13 12.91
CA ARG A 247 14.50 1.23 11.94
C ARG A 247 15.27 0.74 10.71
N LEU A 248 14.67 0.90 9.54
CA LEU A 248 15.26 0.48 8.27
C LEU A 248 14.97 1.54 7.21
N LEU A 249 15.80 1.57 6.17
CA LEU A 249 15.51 2.32 4.94
C LEU A 249 14.49 1.54 4.11
N ASN A 250 13.33 2.14 3.93
CA ASN A 250 12.19 1.53 3.27
C ASN A 250 11.51 2.49 2.30
N TYR A 251 10.67 1.92 1.47
CA TYR A 251 9.54 2.54 0.80
C TYR A 251 8.24 2.04 1.42
N PHE A 252 7.14 2.73 1.14
CA PHE A 252 5.84 2.41 1.68
C PHE A 252 4.92 1.95 0.54
N GLY A 253 4.65 0.64 0.46
CA GLY A 253 3.79 0.05 -0.55
C GLY A 253 2.33 0.10 -0.13
N GLN A 254 1.50 0.74 -0.94
CA GLN A 254 0.05 0.84 -0.75
C GLN A 254 -0.66 -0.10 -1.71
N ILE A 255 -1.70 -0.78 -1.26
CA ILE A 255 -2.57 -1.58 -2.11
C ILE A 255 -4.05 -1.35 -1.80
N ALA A 256 -4.87 -1.40 -2.83
CA ALA A 256 -6.33 -1.48 -2.74
C ALA A 256 -6.79 -2.83 -3.33
N VAL A 257 -7.63 -3.55 -2.62
CA VAL A 257 -8.02 -4.93 -2.93
C VAL A 257 -9.52 -5.09 -2.91
N ASP A 258 -10.10 -5.63 -3.97
CA ASP A 258 -11.52 -5.96 -4.07
C ASP A 258 -11.89 -7.15 -3.16
N ASP A 259 -13.02 -7.07 -2.47
CA ASP A 259 -13.45 -8.06 -1.48
C ASP A 259 -14.04 -9.35 -2.10
N ALA A 260 -14.37 -9.38 -3.39
CA ALA A 260 -15.01 -10.54 -4.04
C ALA A 260 -14.04 -11.71 -4.20
N HIS A 261 -12.94 -11.49 -4.94
CA HIS A 261 -11.92 -12.51 -5.17
C HIS A 261 -10.52 -12.07 -4.81
N HIS A 262 -10.39 -11.00 -4.01
CA HIS A 262 -9.10 -10.45 -3.55
C HIS A 262 -8.18 -10.04 -4.72
N VAL A 263 -8.76 -9.46 -5.77
CA VAL A 263 -8.00 -8.87 -6.88
C VAL A 263 -7.51 -7.49 -6.45
N ILE A 264 -6.26 -7.19 -6.70
CA ILE A 264 -5.68 -5.87 -6.44
C ILE A 264 -6.16 -4.92 -7.54
N THR A 265 -6.81 -3.82 -7.15
CA THR A 265 -7.37 -2.81 -8.06
C THR A 265 -6.51 -1.55 -8.14
N GLY A 266 -5.64 -1.34 -7.15
CA GLY A 266 -4.67 -0.25 -7.10
C GLY A 266 -3.43 -0.66 -6.33
N ALA A 267 -2.26 -0.21 -6.79
CA ALA A 267 -0.99 -0.45 -6.13
C ALA A 267 -0.02 0.69 -6.43
N CYS A 268 0.67 1.22 -5.43
CA CYS A 268 1.69 2.25 -5.62
C CYS A 268 2.72 2.27 -4.50
N ALA A 269 3.84 2.96 -4.75
CA ALA A 269 4.85 3.27 -3.77
C ALA A 269 4.69 4.70 -3.24
N ASP A 270 5.00 4.88 -1.96
CA ASP A 270 5.15 6.16 -1.29
C ASP A 270 6.42 6.19 -0.43
N PHE A 271 6.77 7.37 0.08
CA PHE A 271 7.90 7.52 0.99
C PHE A 271 7.57 6.93 2.36
N ALA A 272 8.52 6.21 2.96
CA ALA A 272 8.32 5.48 4.21
C ALA A 272 8.22 6.35 5.48
N ASP A 273 8.42 7.66 5.37
CA ASP A 273 8.20 8.65 6.41
C ASP A 273 6.77 9.23 6.42
N GLN A 274 5.97 8.91 5.39
CA GLN A 274 4.56 9.26 5.34
C GLN A 274 3.72 8.35 6.25
N ARG A 275 2.58 8.88 6.67
CA ARG A 275 1.56 8.12 7.41
C ARG A 275 0.56 7.52 6.43
N ASP A 276 -0.07 6.42 6.83
CA ASP A 276 -1.14 5.78 6.05
C ASP A 276 -2.21 6.79 5.60
N SER A 277 -2.61 7.69 6.49
CA SER A 277 -3.64 8.71 6.21
C SER A 277 -3.23 9.75 5.15
N GLN A 278 -1.95 9.96 4.92
CA GLN A 278 -1.44 10.87 3.88
C GLN A 278 -1.42 10.19 2.50
N CYS A 279 -1.38 8.86 2.48
CA CYS A 279 -1.34 8.06 1.25
C CYS A 279 -2.73 7.63 0.77
N LEU A 280 -3.79 7.81 1.60
CA LEU A 280 -5.14 7.31 1.31
C LEU A 280 -5.69 7.88 0.00
N GLU A 281 -5.63 9.18 -0.18
CA GLU A 281 -6.16 9.86 -1.38
C GLU A 281 -5.57 9.27 -2.66
N LYS A 282 -4.24 9.15 -2.73
CA LYS A 282 -3.54 8.62 -3.89
C LYS A 282 -3.97 7.20 -4.26
N ILE A 283 -4.01 6.29 -3.29
CA ILE A 283 -4.36 4.89 -3.55
C ILE A 283 -5.85 4.71 -3.89
N VAL A 284 -6.72 5.53 -3.29
CA VAL A 284 -8.16 5.51 -3.59
C VAL A 284 -8.43 6.02 -5.00
N LEU A 285 -7.86 7.16 -5.38
CA LEU A 285 -7.99 7.70 -6.73
C LEU A 285 -7.43 6.73 -7.78
N LEU A 286 -6.27 6.11 -7.52
CA LEU A 286 -5.71 5.12 -8.41
C LEU A 286 -6.63 3.92 -8.61
N SER A 287 -7.18 3.37 -7.51
CA SER A 287 -8.13 2.26 -7.59
C SER A 287 -9.44 2.67 -8.28
N GLN A 288 -9.96 3.86 -7.98
CA GLN A 288 -11.18 4.40 -8.59
C GLN A 288 -11.02 4.58 -10.10
N ASN A 289 -9.90 5.15 -10.55
CA ASN A 289 -9.61 5.34 -11.98
C ASN A 289 -9.48 3.99 -12.71
N ASN A 290 -8.73 3.04 -12.14
CA ASN A 290 -8.57 1.72 -12.72
C ASN A 290 -9.89 0.94 -12.83
N LEU A 291 -10.80 1.11 -11.86
CA LEU A 291 -12.13 0.52 -11.90
C LEU A 291 -13.03 1.24 -12.90
N ALA A 292 -12.97 2.57 -12.97
CA ALA A 292 -13.76 3.37 -13.91
C ALA A 292 -13.41 3.07 -15.39
N GLU A 293 -12.14 2.80 -15.70
CA GLU A 293 -11.72 2.34 -17.05
C GLU A 293 -12.38 0.98 -17.44
N ASN A 294 -12.93 0.26 -16.49
CA ASN A 294 -13.66 -0.99 -16.68
C ASN A 294 -15.16 -0.85 -16.37
N ASP A 295 -15.72 0.37 -16.43
CA ASP A 295 -17.13 0.68 -16.15
C ASP A 295 -17.61 0.26 -14.74
N ILE A 296 -16.71 0.19 -13.77
CA ILE A 296 -17.02 -0.19 -12.39
C ILE A 296 -16.91 1.02 -11.47
N LYS A 297 -17.98 1.31 -10.70
CA LYS A 297 -17.99 2.38 -9.69
C LYS A 297 -17.58 1.85 -8.32
N LEU A 298 -16.56 2.47 -7.72
CA LEU A 298 -16.21 2.26 -6.31
C LEU A 298 -17.27 2.87 -5.39
N GLN A 299 -17.81 2.08 -4.45
CA GLN A 299 -18.90 2.50 -3.55
C GLN A 299 -18.44 2.59 -2.09
N GLU A 300 -17.70 1.60 -1.61
CA GLU A 300 -17.33 1.49 -0.20
C GLU A 300 -15.82 1.27 -0.04
N ILE A 301 -15.23 1.91 0.96
CA ILE A 301 -13.84 1.72 1.36
C ILE A 301 -13.75 1.29 2.82
N THR A 302 -12.87 0.35 3.09
CA THR A 302 -12.48 -0.02 4.45
C THR A 302 -10.96 0.01 4.61
N ALA A 303 -10.50 0.68 5.66
CA ALA A 303 -9.09 0.75 6.03
C ALA A 303 -8.94 0.69 7.57
N ASP A 304 -7.72 0.57 8.07
CA ASP A 304 -7.47 0.60 9.51
C ASP A 304 -7.49 2.04 10.06
N ALA A 305 -7.37 2.17 11.38
CA ALA A 305 -7.38 3.47 12.04
C ALA A 305 -6.18 4.36 11.66
N GLY A 306 -5.09 3.79 11.15
CA GLY A 306 -3.92 4.53 10.67
C GLY A 306 -4.24 5.46 9.49
N TYR A 307 -5.25 5.11 8.71
CA TYR A 307 -5.75 5.91 7.58
C TYR A 307 -6.68 7.05 7.99
N SER A 308 -7.09 7.13 9.26
CA SER A 308 -7.98 8.19 9.74
C SER A 308 -7.22 9.50 9.96
N SER A 309 -7.55 10.51 9.18
CA SER A 309 -7.16 11.90 9.40
C SER A 309 -8.26 12.85 8.92
N GLY A 310 -8.23 14.09 9.39
CA GLY A 310 -9.23 15.08 8.96
C GLY A 310 -9.22 15.30 7.45
N GLN A 311 -8.04 15.36 6.84
CA GLN A 311 -7.87 15.51 5.39
C GLN A 311 -8.39 14.28 4.63
N ALA A 312 -8.04 13.07 5.09
CA ALA A 312 -8.51 11.83 4.49
C ALA A 312 -10.04 11.70 4.55
N LEU A 313 -10.66 12.05 5.69
CA LEU A 313 -12.11 12.02 5.82
C LEU A 313 -12.79 13.10 4.95
N ALA A 314 -12.19 14.30 4.84
CA ALA A 314 -12.71 15.37 3.96
C ALA A 314 -12.64 14.94 2.48
N PHE A 315 -11.54 14.34 2.04
CA PHE A 315 -11.43 13.80 0.69
C PHE A 315 -12.51 12.75 0.41
N LEU A 316 -12.76 11.81 1.33
CA LEU A 316 -13.77 10.77 1.15
C LEU A 316 -15.20 11.33 1.10
N GLU A 317 -15.48 12.43 1.82
CA GLU A 317 -16.77 13.15 1.70
C GLU A 317 -16.95 13.77 0.30
N THR A 318 -15.88 14.34 -0.30
CA THR A 318 -15.95 14.95 -1.64
C THR A 318 -16.12 13.92 -2.76
N THR A 319 -15.65 12.69 -2.55
CA THR A 319 -15.73 11.60 -3.54
C THR A 319 -17.01 10.77 -3.42
N GLU A 320 -17.88 11.05 -2.45
CA GLU A 320 -19.11 10.30 -2.17
C GLU A 320 -18.88 8.79 -1.90
N ILE A 321 -17.65 8.43 -1.51
CA ILE A 321 -17.31 7.05 -1.17
C ILE A 321 -17.70 6.76 0.28
N ASP A 322 -18.45 5.68 0.48
CA ASP A 322 -18.88 5.26 1.81
C ASP A 322 -17.72 4.62 2.60
N ALA A 323 -17.09 5.42 3.47
CA ALA A 323 -15.90 5.01 4.21
C ALA A 323 -16.26 4.33 5.55
N TRP A 324 -15.51 3.26 5.88
CA TRP A 324 -15.58 2.51 7.14
C TRP A 324 -14.17 2.44 7.74
N ILE A 325 -13.71 3.60 8.27
CA ILE A 325 -12.37 3.78 8.83
C ILE A 325 -12.52 4.21 10.30
N PRO A 326 -12.06 3.39 11.27
CA PRO A 326 -12.10 3.78 12.67
C PRO A 326 -11.26 5.04 12.93
N ASN A 327 -11.73 5.93 13.80
CA ASN A 327 -10.92 7.06 14.24
C ASN A 327 -9.66 6.57 14.97
N PHE A 328 -8.56 7.28 14.78
CA PHE A 328 -7.29 6.91 15.38
C PHE A 328 -7.32 7.08 16.91
N GLY A 329 -6.84 6.09 17.62
CA GLY A 329 -6.81 6.07 19.08
C GLY A 329 -8.20 5.94 19.72
N GLN A 330 -8.31 6.31 20.99
CA GLN A 330 -9.59 6.39 21.70
C GLN A 330 -10.23 7.75 21.44
N TYR A 331 -10.96 7.85 20.32
CA TYR A 331 -11.67 9.08 20.01
C TYR A 331 -12.91 9.24 20.87
N VAL A 332 -13.01 10.36 21.60
CA VAL A 332 -14.17 10.75 22.39
C VAL A 332 -14.71 12.05 21.83
N PRO A 333 -15.96 12.06 21.30
CA PRO A 333 -16.56 13.26 20.71
C PRO A 333 -16.74 14.39 21.72
N GLU A 334 -17.12 14.01 22.94
CA GLU A 334 -17.42 14.92 24.03
C GLU A 334 -16.17 15.27 24.82
N ARG A 335 -16.14 16.47 25.36
CA ARG A 335 -15.09 16.95 26.27
C ARG A 335 -15.60 16.78 27.70
N GLU A 336 -14.95 15.93 28.48
CA GLU A 336 -15.35 15.68 29.86
C GLU A 336 -15.55 16.98 30.67
N GLY A 337 -16.79 17.19 31.13
CA GLY A 337 -17.20 18.36 31.90
C GLY A 337 -17.35 19.64 31.09
N PHE A 338 -17.44 19.55 29.73
CA PHE A 338 -17.71 20.70 28.88
C PHE A 338 -18.72 20.34 27.80
N ILE A 339 -19.78 21.13 27.66
CA ILE A 339 -20.78 20.98 26.62
C ILE A 339 -20.55 22.01 25.53
N PHE A 340 -20.60 21.57 24.27
CA PHE A 340 -20.48 22.47 23.11
C PHE A 340 -21.84 23.03 22.72
N ASN A 341 -21.97 24.35 22.81
CA ASN A 341 -23.13 25.10 22.33
C ASN A 341 -22.87 25.50 20.87
N LYS A 342 -23.61 24.84 19.94
CA LYS A 342 -23.44 25.07 18.50
C LYS A 342 -23.88 26.45 18.07
N ASP A 343 -25.00 26.99 18.65
CA ASP A 343 -25.58 28.26 18.23
C ASP A 343 -24.66 29.43 18.56
N LYS A 344 -23.99 29.36 19.69
CA LYS A 344 -23.06 30.39 20.16
C LYS A 344 -21.58 30.07 19.84
N ASN A 345 -21.29 28.94 19.22
CA ASN A 345 -19.94 28.46 18.93
C ASN A 345 -19.01 28.58 20.15
N GLN A 346 -19.41 28.01 21.29
CA GLN A 346 -18.68 28.09 22.56
C GLN A 346 -18.81 26.81 23.35
N TYR A 347 -17.88 26.59 24.29
CA TYR A 347 -17.98 25.52 25.28
C TYR A 347 -18.49 26.08 26.62
N GLU A 348 -19.33 25.37 27.30
CA GLU A 348 -19.85 25.68 28.62
C GLU A 348 -19.34 24.66 29.64
N CYS A 349 -18.71 25.13 30.71
CA CYS A 349 -18.19 24.27 31.76
C CYS A 349 -19.34 23.77 32.65
N GLN A 350 -19.51 22.46 32.68
CA GLN A 350 -20.48 21.76 33.52
C GLN A 350 -19.81 20.80 34.50
N LYS A 351 -18.53 21.07 34.84
CA LYS A 351 -17.86 20.27 35.87
C LYS A 351 -18.50 20.49 37.23
N GLU A 352 -18.80 19.40 37.90
CA GLU A 352 -19.31 19.45 39.27
C GLU A 352 -18.32 20.18 40.19
N GLY A 353 -18.78 21.22 40.92
CA GLY A 353 -17.94 22.14 41.68
C GLY A 353 -17.17 23.18 40.86
N GLY A 354 -17.45 23.32 39.58
CA GLY A 354 -16.86 24.36 38.73
C GLY A 354 -17.71 25.66 38.72
N ASN A 355 -17.13 26.77 38.25
CA ASN A 355 -17.79 28.09 38.20
C ASN A 355 -18.64 28.33 36.96
N GLY A 356 -18.98 27.30 36.16
CA GLY A 356 -19.81 27.47 34.96
C GLY A 356 -19.16 28.32 33.85
N ALA A 357 -17.84 28.38 33.76
CA ALA A 357 -17.10 29.22 32.84
C ALA A 357 -17.46 28.96 31.37
N ILE A 358 -17.61 30.03 30.59
CA ILE A 358 -17.87 29.98 29.15
C ILE A 358 -16.54 30.12 28.41
N LEU A 359 -16.24 29.16 27.51
CA LEU A 359 -15.06 29.19 26.66
C LEU A 359 -15.47 29.69 25.26
N VAL A 360 -15.14 30.91 24.98
CA VAL A 360 -15.48 31.60 23.71
C VAL A 360 -14.46 31.23 22.63
N TYR A 361 -14.94 31.10 21.41
CA TYR A 361 -14.10 30.87 20.23
C TYR A 361 -13.11 32.03 20.02
N LYS A 362 -11.84 31.70 19.78
CA LYS A 362 -10.72 32.64 19.63
C LYS A 362 -10.04 32.55 18.25
N GLY A 363 -10.65 31.85 17.31
CA GLY A 363 -10.11 31.68 15.97
C GLY A 363 -9.34 30.37 15.78
N ILE A 364 -8.80 30.19 14.58
CA ILE A 364 -7.99 29.05 14.20
C ILE A 364 -6.55 29.31 14.62
N LYS A 365 -5.95 28.33 15.27
CA LYS A 365 -4.51 28.31 15.63
C LYS A 365 -3.83 27.13 14.95
N THR A 366 -2.65 27.39 14.40
CA THR A 366 -1.78 26.35 13.85
C THR A 366 -0.79 25.93 14.92
N ASP A 367 -0.67 24.64 15.18
CA ASP A 367 0.32 24.11 16.13
C ASP A 367 1.71 23.95 15.48
N SER A 368 2.72 23.60 16.28
CA SER A 368 4.10 23.41 15.84
C SER A 368 4.27 22.31 14.79
N LYS A 369 3.26 21.47 14.59
CA LYS A 369 3.21 20.40 13.56
C LYS A 369 2.34 20.79 12.37
N ASN A 370 2.01 22.06 12.24
CA ASN A 370 1.17 22.62 11.17
C ASN A 370 -0.29 22.12 11.15
N TYR A 371 -0.82 21.59 12.27
CA TYR A 371 -2.22 21.23 12.40
C TYR A 371 -3.06 22.43 12.82
N GLN A 372 -4.12 22.69 12.08
CA GLN A 372 -5.09 23.75 12.37
C GLN A 372 -6.11 23.28 13.41
N LYS A 373 -6.34 24.11 14.42
CA LYS A 373 -7.26 23.84 15.53
C LYS A 373 -8.12 25.06 15.82
N ASN A 374 -9.41 24.83 16.01
CA ASN A 374 -10.33 25.81 16.60
C ASN A 374 -9.99 25.94 18.07
N GLN A 375 -9.62 27.15 18.49
CA GLN A 375 -9.26 27.44 19.87
C GLN A 375 -10.43 28.06 20.61
N TYR A 376 -10.75 27.52 21.78
CA TYR A 376 -11.75 28.06 22.71
C TYR A 376 -11.05 28.40 24.03
N ARG A 377 -11.39 29.55 24.61
CA ARG A 377 -10.73 30.04 25.82
C ARG A 377 -11.75 30.69 26.75
N SER A 378 -11.69 30.37 28.06
CA SER A 378 -12.44 31.03 29.10
C SER A 378 -11.89 32.41 29.44
N SER A 379 -12.69 33.25 30.07
CA SER A 379 -12.22 34.42 30.77
C SER A 379 -11.26 34.04 31.94
N GLU A 380 -10.29 34.90 32.24
CA GLU A 380 -9.43 34.72 33.43
C GLU A 380 -10.25 34.85 34.72
N LYS A 381 -11.26 35.76 34.74
CA LYS A 381 -12.14 35.97 35.88
C LYS A 381 -12.92 34.72 36.26
N ASP A 382 -13.44 33.99 35.25
CA ASP A 382 -14.27 32.81 35.48
C ASP A 382 -13.49 31.64 36.06
N CYS A 383 -12.20 31.51 35.75
CA CYS A 383 -11.37 30.39 36.17
C CYS A 383 -10.42 30.74 37.33
N LYS A 384 -10.18 32.03 37.64
CA LYS A 384 -9.22 32.47 38.68
C LYS A 384 -9.61 31.93 40.08
N ASP A 385 -10.88 32.06 40.42
CA ASP A 385 -11.41 31.69 41.73
C ASP A 385 -12.16 30.35 41.72
N CYS A 386 -11.98 29.56 40.66
CA CYS A 386 -12.61 28.24 40.55
C CYS A 386 -11.91 27.19 41.44
N PRO A 387 -12.66 26.43 42.27
CA PRO A 387 -12.06 25.42 43.15
C PRO A 387 -11.28 24.34 42.38
N LEU A 388 -11.70 24.05 41.12
CA LEU A 388 -11.08 23.06 40.27
C LEU A 388 -9.91 23.61 39.45
N ARG A 389 -9.50 24.86 39.63
CA ARG A 389 -8.48 25.50 38.82
C ARG A 389 -7.17 24.71 38.71
N ALA A 390 -6.66 24.27 39.83
CA ALA A 390 -5.38 23.54 39.90
C ALA A 390 -5.38 22.28 39.05
N VAL A 391 -6.48 21.53 39.03
CA VAL A 391 -6.66 20.30 38.27
C VAL A 391 -7.04 20.59 36.80
N CYS A 392 -7.88 21.60 36.57
CA CYS A 392 -8.44 21.89 35.25
C CYS A 392 -7.51 22.72 34.36
N CYS A 393 -6.84 23.75 34.91
CA CYS A 393 -6.01 24.70 34.17
C CYS A 393 -4.51 24.50 34.40
N GLY A 394 -4.13 23.73 35.44
CA GLY A 394 -2.74 23.61 35.90
C GLY A 394 -2.27 24.78 36.77
N LYS A 395 -1.06 24.68 37.31
CA LYS A 395 -0.53 25.65 38.30
C LYS A 395 -0.26 27.06 37.74
N VAL A 396 0.09 27.16 36.47
CA VAL A 396 0.56 28.41 35.85
C VAL A 396 -0.52 29.15 35.06
N THR A 397 -1.43 28.39 34.41
CA THR A 397 -2.43 28.96 33.49
C THR A 397 -3.62 29.54 34.26
N LYS A 398 -4.01 30.78 33.92
CA LYS A 398 -5.11 31.50 34.59
C LYS A 398 -6.50 31.23 34.00
N TYR A 399 -6.57 30.55 32.87
CA TYR A 399 -7.80 30.29 32.11
C TYR A 399 -7.79 28.86 31.54
N LYS A 400 -8.96 28.35 31.25
CA LYS A 400 -9.11 27.07 30.54
C LYS A 400 -9.03 27.29 29.03
N LYS A 401 -8.25 26.44 28.36
CA LYS A 401 -8.13 26.38 26.90
C LYS A 401 -8.57 25.00 26.41
N LEU A 402 -9.40 24.99 25.38
CA LEU A 402 -9.72 23.78 24.60
C LEU A 402 -9.34 24.01 23.14
N ASP A 403 -8.69 23.04 22.56
CA ASP A 403 -8.29 23.04 21.15
C ASP A 403 -8.96 21.84 20.46
N ASP A 404 -9.78 22.09 19.47
CA ASP A 404 -10.40 21.06 18.63
C ASP A 404 -9.84 21.11 17.22
N SER A 405 -9.66 19.95 16.59
CA SER A 405 -9.32 19.92 15.17
C SER A 405 -10.40 20.66 14.35
N ILE A 406 -10.01 21.39 13.31
CA ILE A 406 -10.97 21.99 12.37
C ILE A 406 -11.86 20.92 11.71
N HIS A 407 -11.35 19.67 11.62
CA HIS A 407 -12.06 18.51 11.08
C HIS A 407 -12.85 17.73 12.14
N LYS A 408 -13.01 18.26 13.36
CA LYS A 408 -13.80 17.60 14.42
C LYS A 408 -15.18 17.12 13.94
N PRO A 409 -15.94 17.90 13.15
CA PRO A 409 -17.25 17.43 12.66
C PRO A 409 -17.19 16.14 11.84
N LEU A 410 -16.11 15.93 11.07
CA LEU A 410 -15.91 14.70 10.28
C LEU A 410 -15.59 13.51 11.17
N TYR A 411 -14.75 13.72 12.19
CA TYR A 411 -14.46 12.68 13.19
C TYR A 411 -15.70 12.29 13.99
N ASP A 412 -16.51 13.29 14.40
CA ASP A 412 -17.78 13.06 15.11
C ASP A 412 -18.76 12.27 14.22
N LYS A 413 -18.92 12.66 12.95
CA LYS A 413 -19.75 11.96 11.96
C LYS A 413 -19.32 10.50 11.79
N MET A 414 -18.02 10.25 11.63
CA MET A 414 -17.48 8.90 11.51
C MET A 414 -17.71 8.10 12.80
N HIS A 415 -17.44 8.69 13.97
CA HIS A 415 -17.69 8.04 15.26
C HIS A 415 -19.17 7.64 15.41
N GLN A 416 -20.10 8.58 15.16
CA GLN A 416 -21.52 8.32 15.22
C GLN A 416 -21.95 7.21 14.26
N LYS A 417 -21.48 7.23 13.01
CA LYS A 417 -21.74 6.19 12.01
C LYS A 417 -21.32 4.80 12.52
N LEU A 418 -20.11 4.69 13.05
CA LEU A 418 -19.56 3.42 13.57
C LEU A 418 -20.32 2.93 14.81
N GLN A 419 -20.81 3.85 15.66
CA GLN A 419 -21.61 3.50 16.83
C GLN A 419 -23.03 3.10 16.45
N THR A 420 -23.67 3.81 15.55
CA THR A 420 -25.02 3.50 15.06
C THR A 420 -25.04 2.14 14.36
N HIS A 421 -24.01 1.84 13.55
CA HIS A 421 -23.93 0.62 12.75
C HIS A 421 -22.88 -0.37 13.26
N LYS A 422 -22.76 -0.59 14.58
CA LYS A 422 -21.74 -1.42 15.23
C LYS A 422 -21.55 -2.82 14.60
N LYS A 423 -22.64 -3.50 14.27
CA LYS A 423 -22.59 -4.83 13.66
C LYS A 423 -21.95 -4.78 12.27
N TYR A 424 -22.34 -3.77 11.46
CA TYR A 424 -21.78 -3.59 10.13
C TYR A 424 -20.31 -3.14 10.19
N ALA A 425 -19.96 -2.20 11.05
CA ALA A 425 -18.58 -1.76 11.27
C ALA A 425 -17.64 -2.94 11.66
N LYS A 426 -18.08 -3.81 12.58
CA LYS A 426 -17.34 -5.05 12.93
C LYS A 426 -17.21 -5.98 11.72
N ARG A 427 -18.26 -6.09 10.89
CA ARG A 427 -18.20 -6.89 9.66
C ARG A 427 -17.18 -6.30 8.68
N MET A 428 -17.17 -4.98 8.48
CA MET A 428 -16.22 -4.28 7.59
C MET A 428 -14.78 -4.47 8.05
N SER A 429 -14.48 -4.34 9.34
CA SER A 429 -13.16 -4.61 9.88
C SER A 429 -12.70 -6.07 9.61
N LYS A 430 -13.59 -7.05 9.80
CA LYS A 430 -13.31 -8.45 9.47
C LYS A 430 -13.09 -8.69 7.97
N ILE A 431 -13.89 -8.02 7.12
CA ILE A 431 -13.71 -8.09 5.65
C ILE A 431 -12.34 -7.55 5.29
N ARG A 432 -11.95 -6.37 5.82
CA ARG A 432 -10.63 -5.80 5.59
C ARG A 432 -9.51 -6.81 5.88
N SER A 433 -9.45 -7.30 7.11
CA SER A 433 -8.40 -8.23 7.52
C SER A 433 -8.36 -9.50 6.64
N LYS A 434 -9.52 -10.07 6.32
CA LYS A 434 -9.60 -11.26 5.48
C LYS A 434 -9.24 -11.00 4.02
N THR A 435 -9.40 -9.78 3.55
CA THR A 435 -9.14 -9.40 2.15
C THR A 435 -7.69 -9.00 1.95
N VAL A 436 -7.21 -8.00 2.69
CA VAL A 436 -5.92 -7.36 2.39
C VAL A 436 -4.72 -8.02 3.05
N GLU A 437 -4.85 -8.53 4.29
CA GLU A 437 -3.73 -9.13 5.00
C GLU A 437 -3.15 -10.39 4.30
N PRO A 438 -3.96 -11.35 3.80
CA PRO A 438 -3.44 -12.49 3.04
C PRO A 438 -2.78 -12.07 1.72
N VAL A 439 -3.28 -10.99 1.10
CA VAL A 439 -2.70 -10.44 -0.14
C VAL A 439 -1.32 -9.88 0.14
N LEU A 440 -1.19 -8.98 1.13
CA LEU A 440 0.11 -8.43 1.55
C LEU A 440 1.09 -9.54 1.97
N GLY A 441 0.62 -10.52 2.75
CA GLY A 441 1.43 -11.68 3.12
C GLY A 441 1.95 -12.45 1.90
N THR A 442 1.13 -12.62 0.88
CA THR A 442 1.53 -13.29 -0.38
C THR A 442 2.53 -12.45 -1.17
N LEU A 443 2.29 -11.14 -1.32
CA LEU A 443 3.17 -10.23 -2.03
C LEU A 443 4.58 -10.20 -1.41
N ILE A 444 4.64 -10.10 -0.08
CA ILE A 444 5.91 -9.97 0.66
C ILE A 444 6.70 -11.29 0.67
N ASN A 445 6.03 -12.42 0.89
CA ASN A 445 6.73 -13.69 1.13
C ASN A 445 6.96 -14.51 -0.14
N PHE A 446 6.12 -14.33 -1.18
CA PHE A 446 6.12 -15.23 -2.35
C PHE A 446 6.21 -14.52 -3.70
N LEU A 447 6.04 -13.18 -3.75
CA LEU A 447 6.01 -12.42 -4.99
C LEU A 447 6.97 -11.23 -4.98
N ASN A 448 8.12 -11.42 -4.34
CA ASN A 448 9.28 -10.54 -4.42
C ASN A 448 9.08 -9.10 -3.87
N MET A 449 7.97 -8.80 -3.16
CA MET A 449 7.73 -7.46 -2.65
C MET A 449 8.54 -7.12 -1.39
N LYS A 450 9.25 -8.06 -0.79
CA LYS A 450 9.97 -7.87 0.48
C LYS A 450 11.10 -6.85 0.41
N LYS A 451 11.83 -6.80 -0.72
CA LYS A 451 13.00 -5.94 -0.93
C LYS A 451 13.09 -5.53 -2.39
N ILE A 452 13.34 -4.25 -2.62
CA ILE A 452 13.59 -3.69 -3.95
C ILE A 452 15.05 -3.93 -4.34
N ASN A 453 15.29 -4.28 -5.60
CA ASN A 453 16.65 -4.48 -6.14
C ASN A 453 17.20 -3.26 -6.91
N SER A 454 16.38 -2.25 -7.13
CA SER A 454 16.71 -0.98 -7.77
C SER A 454 16.60 0.18 -6.77
N ARG A 455 16.82 1.43 -7.20
CA ARG A 455 16.87 2.60 -6.33
C ARG A 455 15.93 3.70 -6.85
N GLY A 456 15.40 4.50 -5.95
CA GLY A 456 14.50 5.62 -6.24
C GLY A 456 13.02 5.24 -6.21
N ILE A 457 12.17 6.22 -5.90
CA ILE A 457 10.71 6.04 -5.71
C ILE A 457 10.04 5.52 -7.00
N LYS A 458 10.47 5.97 -8.17
CA LYS A 458 9.95 5.48 -9.46
C LYS A 458 10.20 3.98 -9.65
N GLN A 459 11.38 3.51 -9.28
CA GLN A 459 11.70 2.08 -9.36
C GLN A 459 10.96 1.27 -8.28
N ALA A 460 10.76 1.86 -7.10
CA ALA A 460 9.93 1.28 -6.05
C ALA A 460 8.48 1.09 -6.53
N ASN A 461 7.93 2.08 -7.23
CA ASN A 461 6.58 2.01 -7.79
C ASN A 461 6.45 0.88 -8.83
N LYS A 462 7.38 0.80 -9.79
CA LYS A 462 7.44 -0.31 -10.77
C LYS A 462 7.52 -1.67 -10.09
N HIS A 463 8.31 -1.78 -9.01
CA HIS A 463 8.46 -3.01 -8.25
C HIS A 463 7.13 -3.45 -7.60
N ILE A 464 6.41 -2.53 -6.97
CA ILE A 464 5.12 -2.81 -6.34
C ILE A 464 4.06 -3.16 -7.40
N LEU A 465 4.02 -2.43 -8.52
CA LEU A 465 3.13 -2.75 -9.64
C LEU A 465 3.39 -4.15 -10.19
N MET A 466 4.65 -4.54 -10.40
CA MET A 466 5.00 -5.89 -10.88
C MET A 466 4.57 -6.98 -9.90
N ALA A 467 4.77 -6.78 -8.60
CA ALA A 467 4.30 -7.73 -7.59
C ALA A 467 2.76 -7.85 -7.60
N ALA A 468 2.06 -6.72 -7.69
CA ALA A 468 0.60 -6.67 -7.71
C ALA A 468 0.02 -7.33 -8.97
N LEU A 469 0.54 -7.01 -10.16
CA LEU A 469 0.08 -7.64 -11.40
C LEU A 469 0.35 -9.15 -11.41
N THR A 470 1.51 -9.58 -10.88
CA THR A 470 1.85 -11.01 -10.79
C THR A 470 0.89 -11.75 -9.86
N TYR A 471 0.50 -11.10 -8.75
CA TYR A 471 -0.54 -11.64 -7.86
C TYR A 471 -1.87 -11.81 -8.59
N ASN A 472 -2.35 -10.77 -9.27
CA ASN A 472 -3.60 -10.82 -10.03
C ASN A 472 -3.55 -11.90 -11.11
N LEU A 473 -2.44 -12.01 -11.82
CA LEU A 473 -2.23 -13.02 -12.84
C LEU A 473 -2.31 -14.45 -12.29
N LYS A 474 -1.61 -14.73 -11.17
CA LYS A 474 -1.73 -16.06 -10.50
C LYS A 474 -3.16 -16.35 -10.07
N LYS A 475 -3.87 -15.34 -9.59
CA LYS A 475 -5.29 -15.46 -9.22
C LYS A 475 -6.15 -15.76 -10.44
N TYR A 476 -5.96 -15.03 -11.52
CA TYR A 476 -6.67 -15.22 -12.78
C TYR A 476 -6.45 -16.63 -13.33
N MET A 477 -5.21 -17.08 -13.47
CA MET A 477 -4.86 -18.42 -13.94
C MET A 477 -5.52 -19.52 -13.08
N LYS A 478 -5.46 -19.36 -11.75
CA LYS A 478 -6.11 -20.31 -10.83
C LYS A 478 -7.64 -20.28 -10.94
N PHE A 479 -8.22 -19.13 -11.21
CA PHE A 479 -9.66 -18.99 -11.38
C PHE A 479 -10.14 -19.68 -12.66
N CYS A 480 -9.43 -19.47 -13.78
CA CYS A 480 -9.74 -20.10 -15.07
C CYS A 480 -9.56 -21.63 -15.07
N THR A 481 -8.64 -22.16 -14.23
CA THR A 481 -8.40 -23.62 -14.15
C THR A 481 -9.36 -24.36 -13.20
N LYS A 482 -10.14 -23.63 -12.40
CA LYS A 482 -11.16 -24.25 -11.56
C LYS A 482 -12.30 -24.75 -12.42
N LYS A 483 -12.33 -26.05 -12.68
CA LYS A 483 -13.54 -26.73 -13.21
C LYS A 483 -14.69 -26.48 -12.23
N PRO A 484 -15.89 -26.08 -12.69
CA PRO A 484 -17.03 -25.98 -11.80
C PRO A 484 -17.26 -27.38 -11.17
N LYS A 485 -17.23 -27.46 -9.85
CA LYS A 485 -17.41 -28.74 -9.10
C LYS A 485 -18.69 -29.47 -9.51
N ILE A 486 -19.72 -28.75 -9.96
CA ILE A 486 -20.96 -29.27 -10.44
C ILE A 486 -20.79 -30.04 -11.77
N ALA A 487 -19.97 -29.54 -12.70
CA ALA A 487 -19.77 -30.24 -13.97
C ALA A 487 -19.00 -31.58 -13.83
N VAL A 488 -18.08 -31.64 -12.84
CA VAL A 488 -17.31 -32.85 -12.55
C VAL A 488 -18.21 -33.93 -11.91
N GLN A 489 -19.10 -33.56 -10.99
CA GLN A 489 -20.05 -34.52 -10.39
C GLN A 489 -21.07 -35.05 -11.40
N ILE A 490 -21.46 -34.22 -12.38
CA ILE A 490 -22.37 -34.66 -13.47
C ILE A 490 -21.68 -35.66 -14.40
N ILE A 491 -20.38 -35.50 -14.67
CA ILE A 491 -19.62 -36.40 -15.56
C ILE A 491 -19.23 -37.70 -14.83
N GLU A 492 -19.00 -37.65 -13.51
CA GLU A 492 -18.62 -38.85 -12.74
C GLU A 492 -19.77 -39.77 -12.39
N ASN A 493 -21.02 -39.33 -12.49
CA ASN A 493 -22.19 -40.19 -12.21
C ASN A 493 -23.35 -39.97 -13.19
N PRO A 494 -23.22 -40.43 -14.45
CA PRO A 494 -24.25 -40.26 -15.48
C PRO A 494 -25.61 -40.89 -15.11
N LYS A 495 -25.63 -41.92 -14.27
CA LYS A 495 -26.87 -42.55 -13.78
C LYS A 495 -27.68 -41.66 -12.84
N GLN A 496 -27.02 -40.84 -12.01
CA GLN A 496 -27.73 -39.88 -11.13
C GLN A 496 -28.31 -38.69 -11.90
N VAL A 497 -27.66 -38.31 -12.98
CA VAL A 497 -28.15 -37.23 -13.87
C VAL A 497 -29.39 -37.68 -14.63
N LEU A 498 -29.40 -38.92 -15.16
CA LEU A 498 -30.60 -39.48 -15.77
C LEU A 498 -31.75 -39.57 -14.77
N ALA A 499 -31.53 -40.05 -13.56
CA ALA A 499 -32.54 -40.12 -12.51
C ALA A 499 -33.05 -38.73 -12.07
N PHE A 500 -32.20 -37.69 -12.05
CA PHE A 500 -32.59 -36.32 -11.78
C PHE A 500 -33.49 -35.75 -12.91
N PHE A 501 -33.11 -35.96 -14.15
CA PHE A 501 -33.92 -35.55 -15.30
C PHE A 501 -35.24 -36.32 -15.37
N GLU A 502 -35.26 -37.62 -15.08
CA GLU A 502 -36.49 -38.42 -14.99
C GLU A 502 -37.42 -37.92 -13.90
N THR A 503 -36.89 -37.56 -12.69
CA THR A 503 -37.68 -36.98 -11.59
C THR A 503 -38.23 -35.59 -11.94
N LEU A 504 -37.46 -34.79 -12.66
CA LEU A 504 -37.88 -33.47 -13.12
C LEU A 504 -38.95 -33.56 -14.23
N PHE A 505 -38.79 -34.50 -15.13
CA PHE A 505 -39.78 -34.78 -16.19
C PHE A 505 -41.08 -35.39 -15.62
N TYR A 506 -41.00 -36.28 -14.63
CA TYR A 506 -42.17 -36.79 -13.91
C TYR A 506 -42.88 -35.67 -13.12
N GLY A 507 -42.13 -34.79 -12.45
CA GLY A 507 -42.69 -33.64 -11.75
C GLY A 507 -43.41 -32.67 -12.68
N LEU A 508 -42.82 -32.33 -13.83
CA LEU A 508 -43.45 -31.53 -14.88
C LEU A 508 -44.69 -32.19 -15.48
N LYS A 509 -44.69 -33.52 -15.69
CA LYS A 509 -45.87 -34.24 -16.18
C LYS A 509 -47.04 -34.21 -15.19
N TYR A 510 -46.78 -34.26 -13.90
CA TYR A 510 -47.80 -34.12 -12.85
C TYR A 510 -48.33 -32.68 -12.70
N CYS A 511 -47.54 -31.67 -12.94
CA CYS A 511 -47.99 -30.27 -12.96
C CYS A 511 -48.88 -29.91 -14.15
N PHE A 512 -48.70 -30.60 -15.30
CA PHE A 512 -49.50 -30.34 -16.51
C PHE A 512 -50.73 -31.26 -16.68
N LEU A 513 -50.91 -32.31 -15.86
CA LEU A 513 -51.98 -33.28 -15.99
C LEU A 513 -52.97 -33.30 -14.82
N SER A 514 -52.97 -32.35 -13.92
CA SER A 514 -54.00 -32.23 -12.88
C SER A 514 -54.93 -31.06 -13.17
N PRO A 515 -56.12 -31.32 -13.74
CA PRO A 515 -57.15 -30.30 -13.83
C PRO A 515 -57.97 -30.36 -12.55
N ARG A 516 -57.67 -29.57 -11.52
CA ARG A 516 -58.66 -29.26 -10.45
C ARG A 516 -58.31 -28.02 -9.64
N ASN A 517 -59.33 -27.10 -9.69
CA ASN A 517 -59.70 -26.10 -8.68
C ASN A 517 -58.82 -24.86 -8.53
N PHE A 518 -59.06 -23.92 -9.45
CA PHE A 518 -59.06 -22.50 -9.10
C PHE A 518 -60.46 -22.13 -8.61
N GLN A 519 -60.66 -22.06 -7.31
CA GLN A 519 -61.77 -21.30 -6.73
C GLN A 519 -61.31 -19.84 -6.53
N PHE A 520 -61.93 -18.94 -7.29
CA PHE A 520 -61.85 -17.52 -7.05
C PHE A 520 -62.56 -17.19 -5.73
N LEU A 521 -61.87 -16.60 -4.78
CA LEU A 521 -62.48 -15.90 -3.66
C LEU A 521 -62.85 -14.45 -4.10
N PRO A 522 -64.03 -13.96 -3.83
CA PRO A 522 -64.45 -12.62 -4.24
C PRO A 522 -63.82 -11.57 -3.31
N VAL A 523 -63.34 -10.48 -3.94
CA VAL A 523 -63.00 -9.23 -3.28
C VAL A 523 -64.27 -8.59 -2.77
N GLN A 524 -64.42 -8.40 -1.44
CA GLN A 524 -65.38 -7.46 -0.85
C GLN A 524 -64.70 -6.14 -0.55
N SER A 525 -65.27 -5.10 -1.14
CA SER A 525 -65.32 -3.65 -0.87
C SER A 525 -64.27 -3.07 0.10
#